data_647c5686ea26c91bbf7a1f192d720798
#
_entry.id   647c5686ea26c91bbf7a1f192d720798
#
_cell.length_a   1.000
_cell.length_b   1.000
_cell.length_c   1.000
_cell.angle_alpha   90.00
_cell.angle_beta   90.00
_cell.angle_gamma   90.00
#
_symmetry.space_group_name_H-M   'P 1'
#
loop_
_entity.id
_entity.type
_entity.pdbx_description
1 polymer ?
#
loop_
_entity_poly.entity_id
_entity_poly.type
_entity_poly.pdbx_seq_one_letter_code
_entity_poly.pdbx_strand_id
1 'polypeptide(L)'
;MEEYDLFDLEEIDTRHKNMSSSVKGSGCITIINHDRCGRRVHLANGIWRDLNCLPYVKLYIKDKQLFVTANATGGIAVKFNRTISFSEAVEDYTGKIVLYATETVNRLTAEWNLKFDSNCCYTGGTYKKCSINGAPAVVISLDEDVEA
;
A
#
# COMPACT_ATOMS: atom_id res chain seq x y z
N MET A 1 -5.69 -17.82 -4.35
CA MET A 1 -4.69 -16.80 -4.39
C MET A 1 -3.48 -17.31 -5.13
N GLU A 2 -2.94 -16.50 -6.01
CA GLU A 2 -1.82 -16.92 -6.76
C GLU A 2 -0.55 -16.73 -6.02
N GLU A 3 0.43 -17.53 -6.30
CA GLU A 3 1.67 -17.40 -5.61
C GLU A 3 2.75 -16.90 -6.48
N TYR A 4 3.54 -15.97 -6.02
CA TYR A 4 4.62 -15.41 -6.78
C TYR A 4 5.91 -15.41 -5.98
N ASP A 5 7.00 -15.39 -6.71
CA ASP A 5 8.28 -15.24 -6.09
C ASP A 5 8.70 -13.85 -6.49
N LEU A 6 9.31 -13.11 -5.63
CA LEU A 6 9.68 -11.75 -5.93
C LEU A 6 10.49 -11.63 -7.20
N PHE A 7 11.30 -12.59 -7.51
CA PHE A 7 12.10 -12.46 -8.68
C PHE A 7 11.39 -12.89 -9.95
N ASP A 8 10.26 -13.53 -9.84
CA ASP A 8 9.54 -13.98 -10.99
C ASP A 8 8.30 -13.18 -11.30
N LEU A 9 8.10 -12.08 -10.60
CA LEU A 9 6.91 -11.33 -10.84
C LEU A 9 6.88 -10.74 -12.20
N GLU A 10 5.76 -10.88 -12.88
CA GLU A 10 5.65 -10.31 -14.12
C GLU A 10 4.49 -9.53 -14.25
N GLU A 11 4.01 -9.18 -15.32
CA GLU A 11 2.92 -8.37 -15.51
C GLU A 11 1.75 -8.85 -14.83
N ILE A 12 1.07 -8.06 -14.14
CA ILE A 12 -0.10 -8.39 -13.45
C ILE A 12 -1.32 -8.22 -14.26
N ASP A 13 -2.18 -9.19 -14.22
CA ASP A 13 -3.39 -9.13 -14.92
C ASP A 13 -4.27 -8.14 -14.25
N THR A 14 -4.76 -7.18 -14.94
CA THR A 14 -5.52 -6.17 -14.31
C THR A 14 -6.98 -6.28 -14.51
N ARG A 15 -7.47 -7.37 -14.90
CA ARG A 15 -8.84 -7.45 -15.06
C ARG A 15 -9.60 -7.13 -13.88
N HIS A 16 -9.11 -7.34 -12.77
CA HIS A 16 -9.89 -7.03 -11.71
C HIS A 16 -9.90 -5.73 -11.33
N LYS A 17 -9.46 -4.96 -12.00
CA LYS A 17 -9.53 -3.66 -11.66
C LYS A 17 -10.81 -3.31 -11.29
N ASN A 18 -11.68 -3.94 -11.72
CA ASN A 18 -12.92 -3.48 -11.51
C ASN A 18 -13.21 -3.43 -10.14
N MET A 19 -12.70 -4.16 -9.42
CA MET A 19 -13.04 -4.07 -8.22
C MET A 19 -12.70 -2.96 -7.60
N SER A 20 -11.84 -2.54 -7.76
CA SER A 20 -11.55 -1.47 -7.04
C SER A 20 -12.10 -0.46 -7.31
N SER A 21 -12.36 -0.37 -7.69
CA SER A 21 -12.69 0.52 -7.71
C SER A 21 -12.89 1.21 -7.70
N SER A 22 -12.65 1.45 -7.88
CA SER A 22 -12.77 2.08 -7.96
C SER A 22 -13.25 3.22 -7.90
N VAL A 23 -13.23 3.74 -7.09
CA VAL A 23 -13.61 4.91 -6.83
C VAL A 23 -12.73 5.86 -7.32
N LYS A 24 -13.09 6.70 -8.07
CA LYS A 24 -12.27 7.60 -8.64
C LYS A 24 -11.75 8.53 -7.74
N GLY A 25 -10.66 8.91 -7.85
CA GLY A 25 -10.05 9.86 -7.00
C GLY A 25 -9.59 9.28 -5.76
N SER A 26 -9.85 8.07 -5.47
CA SER A 26 -9.41 7.64 -4.25
C SER A 26 -8.34 6.64 -4.36
N GLY A 27 -8.13 5.79 -5.00
CA GLY A 27 -7.01 4.90 -5.00
C GLY A 27 -6.79 4.16 -3.71
N CYS A 28 -5.87 3.25 -3.72
CA CYS A 28 -5.61 2.41 -2.56
C CYS A 28 -4.43 2.89 -1.73
N ILE A 29 -3.66 3.83 -2.22
CA ILE A 29 -2.49 4.30 -1.50
C ILE A 29 -2.41 5.83 -1.56
N THR A 30 -2.08 6.43 -0.44
CA THR A 30 -1.83 7.87 -0.39
C THR A 30 -0.41 8.03 0.13
N ILE A 31 0.40 8.80 -0.56
CA ILE A 31 1.77 9.02 -0.17
C ILE A 31 1.91 10.47 0.24
N ILE A 32 2.40 10.71 1.44
CA ILE A 32 2.58 12.04 1.97
C ILE A 32 4.07 12.27 2.11
N ASN A 33 4.56 13.29 1.40
CA ASN A 33 5.98 13.59 1.43
C ASN A 33 6.14 15.04 1.85
N HIS A 34 6.14 15.29 3.12
CA HIS A 34 6.16 16.63 3.65
C HIS A 34 7.33 16.78 4.60
N ASP A 35 8.10 17.83 4.47
CA ASP A 35 9.24 18.02 5.32
C ASP A 35 8.90 18.16 6.78
N ARG A 36 7.81 18.79 7.13
CA ARG A 36 7.49 18.94 8.50
C ARG A 36 6.52 17.96 9.00
N CYS A 37 5.53 17.57 8.23
CA CYS A 37 4.50 16.66 8.69
C CYS A 37 4.91 15.20 8.55
N GLY A 38 6.08 14.98 7.99
CA GLY A 38 6.60 13.61 7.92
C GLY A 38 6.35 12.94 6.61
N ARG A 39 6.96 11.79 6.43
CA ARG A 39 6.82 11.02 5.22
C ARG A 39 6.16 9.72 5.59
N ARG A 40 4.98 9.52 5.07
CA ARG A 40 4.23 8.34 5.44
C ARG A 40 3.36 7.85 4.31
N VAL A 41 2.89 6.65 4.45
CA VAL A 41 2.07 6.00 3.45
C VAL A 41 0.78 5.59 4.12
N HIS A 42 -0.35 5.90 3.50
CA HIS A 42 -1.64 5.46 3.99
C HIS A 42 -2.13 4.39 3.04
N LEU A 43 -2.57 3.28 3.54
CA LEU A 43 -3.08 2.21 2.70
C LEU A 43 -4.55 1.97 3.00
N ALA A 44 -5.29 1.59 1.98
CA ALA A 44 -6.71 1.33 2.15
C ALA A 44 -6.91 0.21 3.15
N ASN A 45 -8.00 0.29 3.89
CA ASN A 45 -8.31 -0.69 4.91
C ASN A 45 -8.38 -2.10 4.34
N GLY A 46 -8.87 -2.24 3.12
CA GLY A 46 -8.97 -3.56 2.51
C GLY A 46 -7.64 -4.27 2.38
N ILE A 47 -6.55 -3.50 2.18
CA ILE A 47 -5.24 -4.12 2.08
C ILE A 47 -4.89 -4.75 3.43
N TRP A 48 -5.10 -4.02 4.51
CA TRP A 48 -4.78 -4.52 5.83
C TRP A 48 -5.61 -5.76 6.16
N ARG A 49 -6.89 -5.73 5.79
CA ARG A 49 -7.75 -6.87 6.04
C ARG A 49 -7.33 -8.08 5.22
N ASP A 50 -6.92 -7.86 3.99
CA ASP A 50 -6.47 -8.95 3.16
C ASP A 50 -5.17 -9.55 3.68
N LEU A 51 -4.44 -8.80 4.49
CA LEU A 51 -3.22 -9.27 5.09
C LEU A 51 -3.43 -9.72 6.53
N ASN A 52 -4.68 -10.00 6.88
CA ASN A 52 -5.04 -10.60 8.16
C ASN A 52 -4.84 -9.68 9.36
N CYS A 53 -4.87 -8.39 9.15
CA CYS A 53 -4.82 -7.40 10.22
C CYS A 53 -3.66 -7.60 11.18
N LEU A 54 -2.48 -7.82 10.66
CA LEU A 54 -1.32 -8.00 11.51
C LEU A 54 -0.71 -6.65 11.89
N PRO A 55 0.05 -6.60 12.95
CA PRO A 55 0.53 -5.32 13.47
C PRO A 55 1.71 -4.68 12.77
N TYR A 56 2.40 -5.39 11.91
CA TYR A 56 3.54 -4.82 11.20
C TYR A 56 3.47 -5.19 9.75
N VAL A 57 4.06 -4.38 8.89
CA VAL A 57 4.13 -4.71 7.48
C VAL A 57 5.55 -4.52 6.99
N LYS A 58 5.88 -5.16 5.90
CA LYS A 58 7.14 -4.95 5.23
C LYS A 58 6.83 -4.58 3.80
N LEU A 59 7.62 -3.70 3.23
CA LEU A 59 7.38 -3.17 1.91
C LEU A 59 8.54 -3.49 1.00
N TYR A 60 8.23 -3.87 -0.23
CA TYR A 60 9.26 -4.19 -1.22
C TYR A 60 8.89 -3.54 -2.54
N ILE A 61 9.86 -3.15 -3.32
CA ILE A 61 9.62 -2.53 -4.61
C ILE A 61 10.31 -3.33 -5.68
N LYS A 62 9.59 -3.60 -6.75
CA LYS A 62 10.20 -4.26 -7.89
C LYS A 62 9.40 -3.89 -9.11
N ASP A 63 10.06 -3.50 -10.20
CA ASP A 63 9.42 -3.16 -11.47
C ASP A 63 8.30 -2.14 -11.31
N LYS A 64 8.57 -1.16 -10.48
CA LYS A 64 7.65 -0.08 -10.23
C LYS A 64 6.36 -0.54 -9.59
N GLN A 65 6.40 -1.61 -8.85
CA GLN A 65 5.26 -2.07 -8.10
C GLN A 65 5.64 -2.17 -6.65
N LEU A 66 4.71 -1.90 -5.77
CA LEU A 66 4.97 -1.96 -4.35
C LEU A 66 4.30 -3.20 -3.79
N PHE A 67 5.08 -4.04 -3.13
CA PHE A 67 4.56 -5.25 -2.53
C PHE A 67 4.49 -5.09 -1.04
N VAL A 68 3.38 -5.47 -0.45
CA VAL A 68 3.15 -5.30 0.98
C VAL A 68 2.88 -6.68 1.57
N THR A 69 3.64 -7.01 2.61
CA THR A 69 3.37 -8.25 3.34
C THR A 69 3.16 -7.86 4.79
N ALA A 70 2.54 -8.71 5.56
CA ALA A 70 2.29 -8.42 6.95
C ALA A 70 3.08 -9.37 7.82
N ASN A 71 3.30 -8.94 9.05
CA ASN A 71 4.15 -9.69 9.92
C ASN A 71 3.70 -9.50 11.35
N ALA A 72 3.83 -10.50 12.16
CA ALA A 72 3.39 -10.41 13.53
C ALA A 72 4.41 -9.74 14.43
N THR A 73 5.68 -9.78 14.05
CA THR A 73 6.71 -9.33 14.95
C THR A 73 7.73 -8.36 14.40
N GLY A 74 7.72 -7.96 13.27
CA GLY A 74 8.75 -7.04 12.78
C GLY A 74 8.34 -6.31 11.56
N GLY A 75 8.95 -5.16 11.31
CA GLY A 75 8.63 -4.37 10.16
C GLY A 75 8.15 -3.00 10.59
N ILE A 76 7.39 -2.36 9.72
CA ILE A 76 6.88 -1.05 9.99
C ILE A 76 5.58 -1.20 10.76
N ALA A 77 5.47 -0.54 11.90
CA ALA A 77 4.29 -0.67 12.74
C ALA A 77 3.08 -0.06 12.05
N VAL A 78 1.96 -0.77 12.08
CA VAL A 78 0.73 -0.28 11.52
C VAL A 78 0.13 0.71 12.51
N LYS A 79 -0.23 1.88 12.03
CA LYS A 79 -0.84 2.87 12.88
C LYS A 79 -2.18 3.27 12.27
N PHE A 80 -2.98 3.98 13.04
CA PHE A 80 -4.30 4.35 12.59
C PHE A 80 -4.43 5.85 12.68
N ASN A 81 -5.34 6.43 11.91
CA ASN A 81 -5.43 7.86 11.90
C ASN A 81 -6.37 8.37 12.99
N ARG A 82 -6.55 7.59 14.04
CA ARG A 82 -7.25 8.03 15.23
C ARG A 82 -6.77 7.18 16.37
N THR A 83 -7.05 7.59 17.57
CA THR A 83 -6.61 6.85 18.73
C THR A 83 -7.51 5.65 18.93
N ILE A 84 -6.95 4.47 18.86
CA ILE A 84 -7.73 3.26 18.97
C ILE A 84 -6.75 2.13 19.28
N SER A 85 -7.16 1.17 20.07
CA SER A 85 -6.29 0.06 20.39
C SER A 85 -6.22 -0.89 19.20
N PHE A 86 -5.19 -1.71 19.16
CA PHE A 86 -5.04 -2.64 18.05
C PHE A 86 -6.21 -3.61 18.01
N SER A 87 -6.62 -4.14 19.14
CA SER A 87 -7.69 -5.12 19.12
C SER A 87 -9.01 -4.49 18.68
N GLU A 88 -9.24 -3.25 19.06
CA GLU A 88 -10.45 -2.61 18.60
C GLU A 88 -10.36 -2.33 17.12
N ALA A 89 -9.20 -1.99 16.64
CA ALA A 89 -9.03 -1.71 15.23
C ALA A 89 -9.30 -2.96 14.40
N VAL A 90 -8.87 -4.11 14.87
CA VAL A 90 -9.12 -5.33 14.15
C VAL A 90 -10.60 -5.55 13.99
N GLU A 91 -11.38 -5.22 15.00
CA GLU A 91 -12.80 -5.41 14.91
C GLU A 91 -13.57 -4.34 14.20
N ASP A 92 -13.26 -3.10 14.43
CA ASP A 92 -14.09 -2.03 13.95
C ASP A 92 -13.48 -0.99 13.04
N TYR A 93 -12.19 -0.90 12.94
CA TYR A 93 -11.59 0.20 12.21
C TYR A 93 -11.81 0.06 10.72
N THR A 94 -12.35 1.08 10.09
CA THR A 94 -12.57 1.04 8.66
C THR A 94 -11.76 2.10 7.92
N GLY A 95 -10.97 2.88 8.62
CA GLY A 95 -10.15 3.90 7.96
C GLY A 95 -8.87 3.34 7.38
N LYS A 96 -8.06 4.21 6.83
CA LYS A 96 -6.81 3.77 6.25
C LYS A 96 -5.78 3.50 7.32
N ILE A 97 -4.87 2.60 7.07
CA ILE A 97 -3.77 2.39 8.00
C ILE A 97 -2.64 3.33 7.59
N VAL A 98 -1.82 3.70 8.54
CA VAL A 98 -0.76 4.68 8.36
C VAL A 98 0.57 4.03 8.65
N LEU A 99 1.53 4.20 7.76
CA LEU A 99 2.86 3.64 7.92
C LEU A 99 3.86 4.77 7.81
N TYR A 100 4.65 4.96 8.85
CA TYR A 100 5.68 5.99 8.79
C TYR A 100 6.92 5.33 8.17
N ALA A 101 7.23 5.71 6.97
CA ALA A 101 8.24 5.00 6.20
C ALA A 101 8.97 5.95 5.26
N THR A 102 9.86 6.75 5.81
CA THR A 102 10.57 7.76 5.05
C THR A 102 11.28 7.20 3.84
N GLU A 103 12.01 6.10 4.01
CA GLU A 103 12.72 5.58 2.91
C GLU A 103 11.81 5.06 1.82
N THR A 104 10.71 4.45 2.17
CA THR A 104 9.77 3.96 1.18
C THR A 104 9.18 5.13 0.42
N VAL A 105 8.82 6.21 1.11
CA VAL A 105 8.25 7.36 0.43
C VAL A 105 9.26 7.93 -0.56
N ASN A 106 10.52 8.02 -0.17
CA ASN A 106 11.53 8.54 -1.05
C ASN A 106 11.73 7.62 -2.28
N ARG A 107 11.71 6.32 -2.06
CA ARG A 107 11.89 5.41 -3.16
C ARG A 107 10.70 5.44 -4.11
N LEU A 108 9.48 5.49 -3.58
CA LEU A 108 8.32 5.53 -4.43
C LEU A 108 8.24 6.85 -5.20
N THR A 109 8.65 7.93 -4.57
CA THR A 109 8.63 9.21 -5.24
C THR A 109 9.52 9.15 -6.49
N ALA A 110 10.68 8.53 -6.35
CA ALA A 110 11.59 8.42 -7.48
C ALA A 110 11.14 7.38 -8.49
N GLU A 111 10.79 6.20 -8.02
CA GLU A 111 10.43 5.11 -8.92
C GLU A 111 9.16 5.40 -9.70
N TRP A 112 8.20 5.99 -9.08
CA TRP A 112 6.92 6.27 -9.71
C TRP A 112 6.86 7.69 -10.29
N ASN A 113 7.92 8.46 -10.11
CA ASN A 113 7.99 9.82 -10.62
C ASN A 113 6.77 10.61 -10.19
N LEU A 114 6.50 10.62 -8.91
CA LEU A 114 5.28 11.17 -8.39
C LEU A 114 5.24 12.68 -8.43
N LYS A 115 4.04 13.21 -8.66
CA LYS A 115 3.83 14.63 -8.61
C LYS A 115 2.88 14.86 -7.46
N PHE A 116 3.26 15.69 -6.53
CA PHE A 116 2.46 15.91 -5.35
C PHE A 116 1.65 17.19 -5.48
N ASP A 117 0.49 17.21 -4.85
CA ASP A 117 -0.36 18.39 -4.88
C ASP A 117 0.14 19.42 -3.88
N SER A 118 -0.61 20.47 -3.65
CA SER A 118 -0.17 21.54 -2.76
C SER A 118 -0.09 21.09 -1.32
N ASN A 119 -0.68 19.96 -0.99
CA ASN A 119 -0.59 19.44 0.36
C ASN A 119 0.48 18.37 0.45
N CYS A 120 1.32 18.24 -0.55
CA CYS A 120 2.38 17.24 -0.58
C CYS A 120 1.85 15.82 -0.54
N CYS A 121 0.70 15.60 -1.12
CA CYS A 121 0.08 14.28 -1.14
C CYS A 121 -0.14 13.76 -2.55
N TYR A 122 -0.12 12.45 -2.68
CA TYR A 122 -0.46 11.80 -3.92
C TYR A 122 -1.36 10.63 -3.56
N THR A 123 -2.48 10.48 -4.23
CA THR A 123 -3.38 9.35 -3.99
C THR A 123 -3.67 8.67 -5.30
N GLY A 124 -3.63 7.37 -5.32
CA GLY A 124 -3.93 6.63 -6.54
C GLY A 124 -3.69 5.15 -6.35
N GLY A 125 -3.48 4.48 -7.45
CA GLY A 125 -3.11 3.08 -7.44
C GLY A 125 -4.26 2.10 -7.27
N THR A 126 -4.01 0.88 -7.69
CA THR A 126 -4.94 -0.22 -7.46
C THR A 126 -4.12 -1.36 -6.89
N TYR A 127 -4.78 -2.34 -6.29
CA TYR A 127 -4.05 -3.45 -5.72
C TYR A 127 -4.72 -4.76 -5.99
N LYS A 128 -3.97 -5.83 -5.86
CA LYS A 128 -4.56 -7.13 -5.96
C LYS A 128 -3.81 -8.05 -5.02
N LYS A 129 -4.45 -9.12 -4.61
CA LYS A 129 -3.86 -10.05 -3.67
C LYS A 129 -2.92 -10.98 -4.40
N CYS A 130 -1.86 -11.38 -3.74
CA CYS A 130 -0.92 -12.36 -4.29
C CYS A 130 -0.26 -13.04 -3.12
N SER A 131 0.76 -13.84 -3.38
CA SER A 131 1.53 -14.37 -2.30
C SER A 131 3.00 -14.28 -2.66
N ILE A 132 3.84 -14.17 -1.67
CA ILE A 132 5.26 -14.09 -1.86
C ILE A 132 5.85 -15.16 -0.98
N ASN A 133 6.52 -16.12 -1.57
CA ASN A 133 7.11 -17.23 -0.85
C ASN A 133 6.09 -17.91 0.06
N GLY A 134 4.89 -18.05 -0.42
CA GLY A 134 3.86 -18.75 0.33
C GLY A 134 3.10 -17.92 1.33
N ALA A 135 3.45 -16.68 1.52
CA ALA A 135 2.76 -15.83 2.48
C ALA A 135 1.85 -14.84 1.79
N PRO A 136 0.74 -14.47 2.40
CA PRO A 136 -0.17 -13.52 1.78
C PRO A 136 0.50 -12.19 1.54
N ALA A 137 0.21 -11.58 0.43
CA ALA A 137 0.79 -10.30 0.08
C ALA A 137 -0.18 -9.53 -0.80
N VAL A 138 0.11 -8.27 -1.01
CA VAL A 138 -0.68 -7.42 -1.87
C VAL A 138 0.30 -6.68 -2.76
N VAL A 139 -0.02 -6.52 -4.02
CA VAL A 139 0.82 -5.76 -4.91
C VAL A 139 0.04 -4.54 -5.36
N ILE A 140 0.66 -3.38 -5.28
CA ILE A 140 0.04 -2.12 -5.63
C ILE A 140 0.72 -1.56 -6.87
N SER A 141 -0.08 -1.18 -7.85
CA SER A 141 0.42 -0.61 -9.08
C SER A 141 -0.27 0.73 -9.29
N LEU A 142 0.41 1.66 -9.89
CA LEU A 142 -0.21 2.93 -10.19
C LEU A 142 -1.00 2.80 -11.47
N ASP A 143 -1.94 3.66 -11.59
CA ASP A 143 -2.70 3.68 -12.79
C ASP A 143 -1.83 4.22 -13.83
N GLU A 144 -1.45 3.56 -14.66
CA GLU A 144 -0.63 4.03 -15.62
C GLU A 144 -1.18 4.63 -16.62
N ASP A 145 -1.97 4.47 -16.95
CA ASP A 145 -2.63 5.08 -17.91
C ASP A 145 -2.15 6.20 -18.27
N VAL A 146 -1.73 6.58 -17.76
CA VAL A 146 -1.33 7.70 -17.97
C VAL A 146 -0.56 7.74 -18.93
N GLU A 147 -0.30 7.31 -19.32
CA GLU A 147 0.40 7.50 -20.11
C GLU A 147 0.33 7.68 -20.82
N ALA A 148 0.13 7.71 -20.87
CA ALA A 148 0.16 7.89 -21.38
C ALA A 148 0.29 8.18 -21.78
#